data_9f15ef5ad60006fe91ef04e3f4e66fd7
#
_entry.id   9f15ef5ad60006fe91ef04e3f4e66fd7
#
_cell.length_a   1.000
_cell.length_b   1.000
_cell.length_c   1.000
_cell.angle_alpha   90.00
_cell.angle_beta   90.00
_cell.angle_gamma   90.00
#
_symmetry.space_group_name_H-M   'P 1'
#
loop_
_entity.id
_entity.type
_entity.pdbx_description
1 polymer ?
#
loop_
_entity_poly.entity_id
_entity_poly.type
_entity_poly.pdbx_seq_one_letter_code
_entity_poly.pdbx_strand_id
1 'polypeptide(L)'
;MGVTLGKKQLNKGRISLYLNYSHNGKRRKEYLGIILEPPVTPEARAENKNKILIAKQIRAKKELEFLSVEYALNKTAETFEDILPEAPSNGPDFFRIMNEYLSTYYKKDKKMVKSTILHLRTFNKKKILPINKITREFCVDFLDYLRSKLRGNTPIGYFKKFRMCINKCVEKKLISHNPTNGIRLSQFDEVTKEILTLKEIQKLAVTSCPNNEVKRAFLFSCYCGLRWCDVYQLRYKDVDFPARRLTIIQQKVQTHSKSAILHLNLNHTALKLLQKCNGDREDLVFSLPSYSYTIRILRKWVIDANIR
;
A
#
# COMPACT_ATOMS: atom_id res chain seq x y z
N MET A 1 -10.45 -21.91 -35.22
CA MET A 1 -9.97 -20.89 -34.27
C MET A 1 -8.48 -21.05 -34.07
N GLY A 2 -7.73 -19.97 -33.97
CA GLY A 2 -6.30 -20.10 -33.70
C GLY A 2 -5.51 -18.83 -33.97
N VAL A 3 -4.24 -18.88 -33.52
CA VAL A 3 -3.26 -17.82 -33.74
C VAL A 3 -2.24 -18.31 -34.77
N THR A 4 -2.13 -17.63 -35.91
CA THR A 4 -1.21 -17.99 -36.99
C THR A 4 -0.18 -16.89 -37.23
N LEU A 5 1.07 -17.29 -37.58
CA LEU A 5 2.12 -16.37 -37.93
C LEU A 5 2.01 -15.98 -39.40
N GLY A 6 1.84 -14.70 -39.67
CA GLY A 6 1.74 -14.13 -41.01
C GLY A 6 2.99 -13.33 -41.40
N LYS A 7 3.18 -13.11 -42.70
CA LYS A 7 4.27 -12.35 -43.29
C LYS A 7 3.71 -11.24 -44.17
N LYS A 8 4.21 -10.01 -44.04
CA LYS A 8 3.87 -8.87 -44.90
C LYS A 8 5.13 -8.36 -45.60
N GLN A 9 5.11 -8.32 -46.91
CA GLN A 9 6.17 -7.75 -47.71
C GLN A 9 6.28 -6.24 -47.44
N LEU A 10 7.49 -5.76 -47.29
CA LEU A 10 7.88 -4.35 -47.16
C LEU A 10 8.80 -3.94 -48.34
N ASN A 11 9.05 -2.66 -48.44
CA ASN A 11 9.98 -2.13 -49.46
C ASN A 11 11.40 -2.72 -49.28
N LYS A 12 12.17 -2.79 -50.38
CA LYS A 12 13.54 -3.33 -50.43
C LYS A 12 13.65 -4.80 -50.01
N GLY A 13 12.64 -5.65 -50.29
CA GLY A 13 12.69 -7.06 -50.05
C GLY A 13 12.61 -7.52 -48.58
N ARG A 14 12.35 -6.58 -47.67
CA ARG A 14 12.15 -6.91 -46.22
C ARG A 14 10.77 -7.48 -45.97
N ILE A 15 10.63 -8.25 -44.87
CA ILE A 15 9.37 -8.91 -44.50
C ILE A 15 9.08 -8.59 -43.04
N SER A 16 7.91 -8.01 -42.74
CA SER A 16 7.40 -7.84 -41.37
C SER A 16 6.59 -9.05 -40.96
N LEU A 17 6.81 -9.53 -39.73
CA LEU A 17 6.06 -10.63 -39.13
C LEU A 17 4.90 -10.11 -38.30
N TYR A 18 3.75 -10.79 -38.39
CA TYR A 18 2.57 -10.47 -37.58
C TYR A 18 1.84 -11.75 -37.15
N LEU A 19 1.09 -11.68 -36.07
CA LEU A 19 0.15 -12.70 -35.66
C LEU A 19 -1.24 -12.39 -36.24
N ASN A 20 -1.90 -13.43 -36.73
CA ASN A 20 -3.28 -13.35 -37.21
C ASN A 20 -4.16 -14.16 -36.26
N TYR A 21 -5.02 -13.49 -35.54
CA TYR A 21 -6.04 -14.09 -34.67
C TYR A 21 -7.32 -14.32 -35.45
N SER A 22 -7.91 -15.51 -35.35
CA SER A 22 -9.16 -15.85 -35.97
C SER A 22 -10.12 -16.48 -34.96
N HIS A 23 -11.27 -15.84 -34.71
CA HIS A 23 -12.30 -16.31 -33.82
C HIS A 23 -13.71 -15.91 -34.31
N ASN A 24 -14.64 -16.86 -34.38
CA ASN A 24 -16.04 -16.63 -34.78
C ASN A 24 -16.22 -15.74 -36.03
N GLY A 25 -15.42 -16.01 -37.07
CA GLY A 25 -15.48 -15.27 -38.33
C GLY A 25 -14.78 -13.91 -38.34
N LYS A 26 -14.41 -13.38 -37.18
CA LYS A 26 -13.62 -12.13 -37.05
C LYS A 26 -12.12 -12.41 -37.10
N ARG A 27 -11.38 -11.51 -37.74
CA ARG A 27 -9.91 -11.59 -37.88
C ARG A 27 -9.25 -10.30 -37.43
N ARG A 28 -8.14 -10.45 -36.67
CA ARG A 28 -7.29 -9.32 -36.23
C ARG A 28 -5.82 -9.64 -36.46
N LYS A 29 -5.05 -8.62 -36.87
CA LYS A 29 -3.60 -8.71 -37.08
C LYS A 29 -2.86 -7.94 -35.99
N GLU A 30 -1.84 -8.56 -35.41
CA GLU A 30 -0.91 -7.94 -34.45
C GLU A 30 0.49 -8.01 -35.03
N TYR A 31 1.12 -6.87 -35.31
CA TYR A 31 2.48 -6.81 -35.83
C TYR A 31 3.47 -6.98 -34.68
N LEU A 32 4.44 -7.90 -34.85
CA LEU A 32 5.42 -8.23 -33.81
C LEU A 32 6.60 -7.27 -33.74
N GLY A 33 6.72 -6.31 -34.66
CA GLY A 33 7.90 -5.46 -34.78
C GLY A 33 9.16 -6.20 -35.27
N ILE A 34 9.03 -7.47 -35.65
CA ILE A 34 10.13 -8.31 -36.13
C ILE A 34 10.20 -8.18 -37.65
N ILE A 35 11.33 -7.67 -38.15
CA ILE A 35 11.58 -7.49 -39.58
C ILE A 35 12.69 -8.46 -40.00
N LEU A 36 12.41 -9.23 -41.05
CA LEU A 36 13.39 -10.08 -41.72
C LEU A 36 14.04 -9.28 -42.85
N GLU A 37 15.37 -9.35 -42.91
CA GLU A 37 16.15 -8.73 -43.98
C GLU A 37 16.21 -9.66 -45.21
N PRO A 38 16.48 -9.15 -46.40
CA PRO A 38 16.68 -9.96 -47.58
C PRO A 38 17.80 -11.03 -47.35
N PRO A 39 17.55 -12.34 -47.64
CA PRO A 39 18.47 -13.41 -47.31
C PRO A 39 19.66 -13.51 -48.27
N VAL A 40 20.34 -12.42 -48.50
CA VAL A 40 21.44 -12.32 -49.46
C VAL A 40 22.72 -12.91 -48.90
N THR A 41 23.03 -12.63 -47.62
CA THR A 41 24.25 -13.14 -46.96
C THR A 41 23.97 -14.35 -46.03
N PRO A 42 24.96 -15.20 -45.73
CA PRO A 42 24.80 -16.28 -44.75
C PRO A 42 24.41 -15.80 -43.39
N GLU A 43 24.96 -14.66 -42.92
CA GLU A 43 24.66 -14.04 -41.63
C GLU A 43 23.19 -13.58 -41.58
N ALA A 44 22.69 -12.91 -42.63
CA ALA A 44 21.31 -12.50 -42.73
C ALA A 44 20.33 -13.71 -42.70
N ARG A 45 20.71 -14.82 -43.30
CA ARG A 45 19.94 -16.07 -43.25
C ARG A 45 19.87 -16.63 -41.82
N ALA A 46 21.00 -16.67 -41.11
CA ALA A 46 21.08 -17.14 -39.73
C ALA A 46 20.26 -16.24 -38.77
N GLU A 47 20.38 -14.93 -38.90
CA GLU A 47 19.61 -13.96 -38.09
C GLU A 47 18.12 -14.07 -38.37
N ASN A 48 17.70 -14.16 -39.62
CA ASN A 48 16.30 -14.38 -39.99
C ASN A 48 15.75 -15.70 -39.42
N LYS A 49 16.54 -16.79 -39.37
CA LYS A 49 16.16 -18.06 -38.77
C LYS A 49 15.87 -17.86 -37.26
N ASN A 50 16.72 -17.14 -36.54
CA ASN A 50 16.54 -16.81 -35.15
C ASN A 50 15.30 -15.93 -34.91
N LYS A 51 15.11 -14.90 -35.71
CA LYS A 51 13.93 -14.01 -35.66
C LYS A 51 12.63 -14.80 -35.90
N ILE A 52 12.62 -15.76 -36.84
CA ILE A 52 11.46 -16.63 -37.08
C ILE A 52 11.21 -17.55 -35.89
N LEU A 53 12.26 -18.09 -35.27
CA LEU A 53 12.14 -18.94 -34.08
C LEU A 53 11.48 -18.18 -32.92
N ILE A 54 11.95 -16.97 -32.64
CA ILE A 54 11.37 -16.07 -31.63
C ILE A 54 9.89 -15.78 -31.95
N ALA A 55 9.56 -15.47 -33.20
CA ALA A 55 8.19 -15.22 -33.62
C ALA A 55 7.28 -16.45 -33.42
N LYS A 56 7.79 -17.67 -33.66
CA LYS A 56 7.09 -18.93 -33.41
C LYS A 56 6.84 -19.15 -31.90
N GLN A 57 7.81 -18.85 -31.04
CA GLN A 57 7.67 -18.94 -29.59
C GLN A 57 6.61 -17.95 -29.07
N ILE A 58 6.62 -16.70 -29.57
CA ILE A 58 5.61 -15.70 -29.24
C ILE A 58 4.23 -16.18 -29.69
N ARG A 59 4.11 -16.75 -30.91
CA ARG A 59 2.87 -17.33 -31.41
C ARG A 59 2.34 -18.42 -30.48
N ALA A 60 3.19 -19.40 -30.12
CA ALA A 60 2.78 -20.53 -29.27
C ALA A 60 2.32 -20.06 -27.89
N LYS A 61 3.00 -19.08 -27.30
CA LYS A 61 2.60 -18.48 -26.03
C LYS A 61 1.23 -17.79 -26.16
N LYS A 62 1.04 -17.01 -27.20
CA LYS A 62 -0.23 -16.31 -27.46
C LYS A 62 -1.39 -17.28 -27.78
N GLU A 63 -1.12 -18.39 -28.44
CA GLU A 63 -2.11 -19.44 -28.69
C GLU A 63 -2.54 -20.13 -27.39
N LEU A 64 -1.60 -20.42 -26.47
CA LEU A 64 -1.93 -20.94 -25.14
C LEU A 64 -2.74 -19.95 -24.30
N GLU A 65 -2.35 -18.68 -24.30
CA GLU A 65 -3.12 -17.60 -23.63
C GLU A 65 -4.54 -17.52 -24.19
N PHE A 66 -4.69 -17.61 -25.51
CA PHE A 66 -5.97 -17.55 -26.19
C PHE A 66 -6.87 -18.76 -25.87
N LEU A 67 -6.29 -19.97 -25.88
CA LEU A 67 -7.00 -21.21 -25.54
C LEU A 67 -7.38 -21.27 -24.05
N SER A 68 -6.50 -20.82 -23.17
CA SER A 68 -6.79 -20.81 -21.71
C SER A 68 -7.97 -19.93 -21.36
N VAL A 69 -8.17 -18.84 -22.09
CA VAL A 69 -9.35 -17.98 -21.96
C VAL A 69 -10.60 -18.69 -22.46
N GLU A 70 -10.53 -19.42 -23.56
CA GLU A 70 -11.65 -20.17 -24.14
C GLU A 70 -12.13 -21.31 -23.22
N TYR A 71 -11.21 -22.03 -22.56
CA TYR A 71 -11.55 -23.08 -21.57
C TYR A 71 -12.03 -22.52 -20.23
N ALA A 72 -11.68 -21.28 -19.87
CA ALA A 72 -12.14 -20.59 -18.66
C ALA A 72 -13.53 -19.95 -18.84
N LEU A 73 -13.99 -19.75 -20.08
CA LEU A 73 -15.18 -18.98 -20.46
C LEU A 73 -16.53 -19.70 -20.27
N ASN A 74 -16.59 -20.83 -19.60
CA ASN A 74 -17.89 -21.37 -19.18
C ASN A 74 -18.54 -20.59 -18.01
N LYS A 75 -18.02 -19.43 -17.60
CA LYS A 75 -18.51 -18.69 -16.42
C LYS A 75 -18.90 -17.22 -16.59
N THR A 76 -18.50 -16.49 -17.64
CA THR A 76 -18.98 -15.11 -17.86
C THR A 76 -18.83 -14.69 -19.32
N ALA A 77 -19.87 -14.08 -19.87
CA ALA A 77 -19.89 -13.54 -21.24
C ALA A 77 -19.06 -12.23 -21.29
N GLU A 78 -17.75 -12.35 -21.29
CA GLU A 78 -16.86 -11.24 -21.67
C GLU A 78 -16.84 -11.12 -23.20
N THR A 79 -16.93 -9.91 -23.72
CA THR A 79 -16.91 -9.69 -25.16
C THR A 79 -15.52 -9.98 -25.74
N PHE A 80 -15.47 -10.38 -27.02
CA PHE A 80 -14.21 -10.70 -27.71
C PHE A 80 -13.18 -9.54 -27.69
N GLU A 81 -13.64 -8.31 -27.52
CA GLU A 81 -12.82 -7.11 -27.42
C GLU A 81 -12.06 -7.04 -26.10
N ASP A 82 -12.62 -7.61 -25.02
CA ASP A 82 -11.98 -7.65 -23.69
C ASP A 82 -10.87 -8.70 -23.60
N ILE A 83 -10.84 -9.67 -24.51
CA ILE A 83 -9.89 -10.80 -24.55
C ILE A 83 -8.63 -10.47 -25.39
N LEU A 84 -8.75 -9.54 -26.34
CA LEU A 84 -7.63 -9.16 -27.19
C LEU A 84 -6.62 -8.35 -26.35
N PRO A 85 -5.31 -8.70 -26.35
CA PRO A 85 -4.34 -7.89 -25.69
C PRO A 85 -4.42 -6.46 -26.24
N GLU A 86 -4.59 -5.49 -25.36
CA GLU A 86 -4.45 -4.08 -25.75
C GLU A 86 -3.14 -3.92 -26.52
N ALA A 87 -3.14 -3.09 -27.56
CA ALA A 87 -1.92 -2.74 -28.29
C ALA A 87 -0.82 -2.38 -27.27
N PRO A 88 0.46 -2.76 -27.50
CA PRO A 88 1.51 -2.58 -26.51
C PRO A 88 1.45 -1.15 -25.98
N SER A 89 1.08 -1.02 -24.73
CA SER A 89 0.95 0.27 -24.06
C SER A 89 2.34 0.90 -24.04
N ASN A 90 2.51 2.03 -24.73
CA ASN A 90 3.77 2.75 -24.76
C ASN A 90 4.15 3.20 -23.34
N GLY A 91 4.91 2.38 -22.62
CA GLY A 91 5.44 2.73 -21.31
C GLY A 91 5.44 1.58 -20.31
N PRO A 92 6.30 1.63 -19.27
CA PRO A 92 6.36 0.62 -18.24
C PRO A 92 5.08 0.61 -17.39
N ASP A 93 4.70 -0.58 -16.88
CA ASP A 93 3.54 -0.75 -16.00
C ASP A 93 3.80 -0.12 -14.62
N PHE A 94 2.98 0.84 -14.26
CA PHE A 94 3.10 1.56 -13.00
C PHE A 94 2.84 0.68 -11.77
N PHE A 95 2.00 -0.35 -11.88
CA PHE A 95 1.81 -1.30 -10.78
C PHE A 95 3.09 -2.09 -10.48
N ARG A 96 3.85 -2.45 -11.51
CA ARG A 96 5.16 -3.07 -11.33
C ARG A 96 6.11 -2.14 -10.60
N ILE A 97 6.18 -0.86 -10.99
CA ILE A 97 7.01 0.15 -10.33
C ILE A 97 6.61 0.34 -8.87
N MET A 98 5.30 0.42 -8.58
CA MET A 98 4.81 0.52 -7.20
C MET A 98 5.15 -0.71 -6.34
N ASN A 99 5.11 -1.91 -6.91
CA ASN A 99 5.49 -3.13 -6.20
C ASN A 99 7.01 -3.18 -5.94
N GLU A 100 7.84 -2.77 -6.89
CA GLU A 100 9.28 -2.60 -6.68
C GLU A 100 9.56 -1.58 -5.57
N TYR A 101 8.86 -0.46 -5.57
CA TYR A 101 8.95 0.53 -4.50
C TYR A 101 8.52 -0.07 -3.14
N LEU A 102 7.43 -0.83 -3.10
CA LEU A 102 6.94 -1.49 -1.89
C LEU A 102 7.95 -2.50 -1.34
N SER A 103 8.66 -3.26 -2.19
CA SER A 103 9.66 -4.24 -1.77
C SER A 103 10.84 -3.59 -1.05
N THR A 104 11.29 -2.44 -1.52
CA THR A 104 12.41 -1.66 -0.95
C THR A 104 11.99 -0.70 0.17
N TYR A 105 10.68 -0.60 0.46
CA TYR A 105 10.17 0.35 1.43
C TYR A 105 10.33 -0.15 2.87
N TYR A 106 11.16 0.50 3.67
CA TYR A 106 11.55 0.09 5.03
C TYR A 106 10.80 0.83 6.17
N LYS A 107 10.06 1.93 5.86
CA LYS A 107 9.40 2.74 6.89
C LYS A 107 8.20 2.01 7.50
N LYS A 108 7.86 2.37 8.76
CA LYS A 108 6.76 1.76 9.55
C LYS A 108 5.39 1.82 8.87
N ASP A 109 5.17 2.78 7.96
CA ASP A 109 3.92 2.98 7.23
C ASP A 109 3.82 2.20 5.89
N LYS A 110 4.61 1.13 5.74
CA LYS A 110 4.59 0.22 4.58
C LYS A 110 3.17 -0.26 4.22
N LYS A 111 2.32 -0.46 5.23
CA LYS A 111 0.91 -0.83 5.05
C LYS A 111 0.14 0.20 4.22
N MET A 112 0.44 1.50 4.37
CA MET A 112 -0.22 2.55 3.57
C MET A 112 0.12 2.45 2.08
N VAL A 113 1.38 2.12 1.74
CA VAL A 113 1.79 1.91 0.35
C VAL A 113 1.02 0.72 -0.24
N LYS A 114 0.93 -0.40 0.51
CA LYS A 114 0.17 -1.58 0.08
C LYS A 114 -1.31 -1.26 -0.15
N SER A 115 -1.94 -0.53 0.77
CA SER A 115 -3.34 -0.12 0.61
C SER A 115 -3.53 0.85 -0.56
N THR A 116 -2.57 1.75 -0.81
CA THR A 116 -2.62 2.65 -1.98
C THR A 116 -2.61 1.85 -3.29
N ILE A 117 -1.76 0.82 -3.41
CA ILE A 117 -1.73 -0.07 -4.58
C ILE A 117 -3.08 -0.76 -4.78
N LEU A 118 -3.69 -1.25 -3.69
CA LEU A 118 -4.99 -1.92 -3.75
C LEU A 118 -6.09 -0.97 -4.24
N HIS A 119 -6.17 0.24 -3.68
CA HIS A 119 -7.15 1.24 -4.12
C HIS A 119 -6.92 1.67 -5.56
N LEU A 120 -5.67 1.82 -5.99
CA LEU A 120 -5.36 2.17 -7.37
C LEU A 120 -5.76 1.06 -8.35
N ARG A 121 -5.56 -0.22 -7.99
CA ARG A 121 -6.03 -1.37 -8.78
C ARG A 121 -7.55 -1.38 -8.91
N THR A 122 -8.27 -1.15 -7.81
CA THR A 122 -9.72 -1.09 -7.81
C THR A 122 -10.24 0.09 -8.65
N PHE A 123 -9.57 1.23 -8.62
CA PHE A 123 -9.90 2.41 -9.41
C PHE A 123 -9.63 2.19 -10.91
N ASN A 124 -8.46 1.69 -11.25
CA ASN A 124 -8.04 1.50 -12.65
C ASN A 124 -8.83 0.38 -13.35
N LYS A 125 -9.35 -0.63 -12.61
CA LYS A 125 -10.06 -1.82 -13.10
C LYS A 125 -9.28 -2.70 -14.09
N LYS A 126 -8.17 -2.23 -14.64
CA LYS A 126 -7.30 -2.94 -15.59
C LYS A 126 -6.11 -3.58 -14.86
N LYS A 127 -5.63 -4.71 -15.37
CA LYS A 127 -4.46 -5.43 -14.81
C LYS A 127 -3.16 -4.62 -14.92
N ILE A 128 -3.04 -3.80 -15.96
CA ILE A 128 -1.86 -2.97 -16.29
C ILE A 128 -2.25 -1.50 -16.26
N LEU A 129 -1.38 -0.65 -15.76
CA LEU A 129 -1.49 0.80 -15.81
C LEU A 129 -0.21 1.37 -16.44
N PRO A 130 -0.20 1.63 -17.75
CA PRO A 130 0.93 2.28 -18.41
C PRO A 130 1.19 3.66 -17.81
N ILE A 131 2.46 3.97 -17.56
CA ILE A 131 2.83 5.22 -16.89
C ILE A 131 2.41 6.47 -17.68
N ASN A 132 2.38 6.40 -19.02
CA ASN A 132 1.93 7.49 -19.87
C ASN A 132 0.42 7.77 -19.82
N LYS A 133 -0.37 6.85 -19.25
CA LYS A 133 -1.80 7.03 -18.98
C LYS A 133 -2.08 7.76 -17.66
N ILE A 134 -1.05 7.98 -16.86
CA ILE A 134 -1.17 8.74 -15.60
C ILE A 134 -1.04 10.22 -15.93
N THR A 135 -2.14 10.78 -16.40
CA THR A 135 -2.28 12.23 -16.69
C THR A 135 -2.65 13.00 -15.42
N ARG A 136 -2.71 14.33 -15.53
CA ARG A 136 -3.20 15.18 -14.43
C ARG A 136 -4.65 14.83 -14.09
N GLU A 137 -5.51 14.65 -15.09
CA GLU A 137 -6.92 14.27 -14.94
C GLU A 137 -7.03 12.95 -14.20
N PHE A 138 -6.30 11.92 -14.64
CA PHE A 138 -6.25 10.63 -13.93
C PHE A 138 -5.88 10.78 -12.46
N CYS A 139 -4.93 11.66 -12.13
CA CYS A 139 -4.52 11.90 -10.74
C CYS A 139 -5.62 12.60 -9.92
N VAL A 140 -6.36 13.52 -10.51
CA VAL A 140 -7.52 14.18 -9.86
C VAL A 140 -8.63 13.17 -9.63
N ASP A 141 -9.01 12.40 -10.65
CA ASP A 141 -10.05 11.36 -10.56
C ASP A 141 -9.72 10.31 -9.51
N PHE A 142 -8.44 9.90 -9.43
CA PHE A 142 -8.00 8.98 -8.38
C PHE A 142 -8.10 9.58 -6.98
N LEU A 143 -7.78 10.87 -6.81
CA LEU A 143 -7.95 11.55 -5.52
C LEU A 143 -9.43 11.61 -5.12
N ASP A 144 -10.30 11.92 -6.06
CA ASP A 144 -11.74 12.01 -5.81
C ASP A 144 -12.36 10.63 -5.54
N TYR A 145 -11.89 9.59 -6.24
CA TYR A 145 -12.20 8.20 -5.89
C TYR A 145 -11.79 7.87 -4.45
N LEU A 146 -10.58 8.23 -4.02
CA LEU A 146 -10.14 7.99 -2.64
C LEU A 146 -11.03 8.73 -1.62
N ARG A 147 -11.42 9.98 -1.92
CA ARG A 147 -12.32 10.78 -1.08
C ARG A 147 -13.72 10.17 -0.99
N SER A 148 -14.22 9.59 -2.06
CA SER A 148 -15.54 8.93 -2.07
C SER A 148 -15.57 7.63 -1.25
N LYS A 149 -14.42 6.94 -1.09
CA LYS A 149 -14.32 5.65 -0.40
C LYS A 149 -13.81 5.74 1.02
N LEU A 150 -13.11 6.79 1.38
CA LEU A 150 -12.39 6.91 2.64
C LEU A 150 -12.76 8.21 3.36
N ARG A 151 -12.58 8.24 4.68
CA ARG A 151 -12.95 9.38 5.52
C ARG A 151 -11.73 10.11 6.11
N GLY A 152 -11.92 11.34 6.49
CA GLY A 152 -10.92 12.20 7.13
C GLY A 152 -9.67 12.38 6.26
N ASN A 153 -8.50 12.34 6.87
CA ASN A 153 -7.22 12.54 6.17
C ASN A 153 -6.63 11.29 5.50
N THR A 154 -7.32 10.14 5.56
CA THR A 154 -6.86 8.88 4.94
C THR A 154 -6.69 8.97 3.42
N PRO A 155 -7.63 9.56 2.65
CA PRO A 155 -7.47 9.78 1.20
C PRO A 155 -6.19 10.53 0.87
N ILE A 156 -5.91 11.60 1.60
CA ILE A 156 -4.72 12.43 1.43
C ILE A 156 -3.45 11.63 1.71
N GLY A 157 -3.46 10.81 2.77
CA GLY A 157 -2.35 9.93 3.12
C GLY A 157 -2.02 8.96 2.00
N TYR A 158 -3.03 8.31 1.41
CA TYR A 158 -2.84 7.38 0.30
C TYR A 158 -2.40 8.11 -0.98
N PHE A 159 -2.99 9.25 -1.29
CA PHE A 159 -2.57 10.05 -2.44
C PHE A 159 -1.12 10.55 -2.31
N LYS A 160 -0.66 10.91 -1.10
CA LYS A 160 0.76 11.23 -0.85
C LYS A 160 1.66 10.05 -1.16
N LYS A 161 1.26 8.79 -0.85
CA LYS A 161 2.04 7.59 -1.22
C LYS A 161 2.06 7.35 -2.73
N PHE A 162 0.95 7.56 -3.41
CA PHE A 162 0.89 7.56 -4.87
C PHE A 162 1.85 8.61 -5.46
N ARG A 163 1.79 9.87 -5.01
CA ARG A 163 2.69 10.97 -5.44
C ARG A 163 4.16 10.62 -5.23
N MET A 164 4.52 9.96 -4.11
CA MET A 164 5.89 9.51 -3.85
C MET A 164 6.36 8.51 -4.92
N CYS A 165 5.51 7.59 -5.36
CA CYS A 165 5.85 6.65 -6.43
C CYS A 165 6.00 7.36 -7.78
N ILE A 166 5.16 8.36 -8.07
CA ILE A 166 5.29 9.19 -9.27
C ILE A 166 6.63 9.97 -9.25
N ASN A 167 7.01 10.56 -8.11
CA ASN A 167 8.31 11.22 -7.97
C ASN A 167 9.48 10.27 -8.29
N LYS A 168 9.39 9.01 -7.84
CA LYS A 168 10.40 7.99 -8.20
C LYS A 168 10.46 7.71 -9.70
N CYS A 169 9.32 7.80 -10.39
CA CYS A 169 9.29 7.66 -11.84
C CYS A 169 9.97 8.84 -12.54
N VAL A 170 9.83 10.06 -12.03
CA VAL A 170 10.54 11.24 -12.52
C VAL A 170 12.04 11.11 -12.25
N GLU A 171 12.45 10.73 -11.05
CA GLU A 171 13.86 10.48 -10.67
C GLU A 171 14.52 9.43 -11.59
N LYS A 172 13.78 8.36 -11.93
CA LYS A 172 14.22 7.33 -12.88
C LYS A 172 14.10 7.74 -14.35
N LYS A 173 13.70 8.97 -14.64
CA LYS A 173 13.49 9.50 -16.02
C LYS A 173 12.48 8.69 -16.84
N LEU A 174 11.54 8.02 -16.20
CA LEU A 174 10.46 7.28 -16.87
C LEU A 174 9.35 8.23 -17.39
N ILE A 175 9.22 9.39 -16.77
CA ILE A 175 8.36 10.51 -17.19
C ILE A 175 9.14 11.82 -17.02
N SER A 176 8.83 12.80 -17.84
CA SER A 176 9.53 14.10 -17.86
C SER A 176 9.10 15.03 -16.72
N HIS A 177 7.86 14.91 -16.27
CA HIS A 177 7.30 15.77 -15.21
C HIS A 177 6.30 14.99 -14.36
N ASN A 178 6.06 15.50 -13.15
CA ASN A 178 5.11 14.87 -12.23
C ASN A 178 3.68 15.40 -12.50
N PRO A 179 2.74 14.55 -12.98
CA PRO A 179 1.36 14.96 -13.25
C PRO A 179 0.58 15.33 -11.98
N THR A 180 1.07 15.01 -10.78
CA THR A 180 0.44 15.42 -9.51
C THR A 180 0.82 16.82 -9.06
N ASN A 181 1.72 17.52 -9.77
CA ASN A 181 2.13 18.87 -9.42
C ASN A 181 0.95 19.83 -9.49
N GLY A 182 0.86 20.75 -8.51
CA GLY A 182 -0.23 21.71 -8.40
C GLY A 182 -1.58 21.13 -7.93
N ILE A 183 -1.70 19.81 -7.70
CA ILE A 183 -2.90 19.24 -7.09
C ILE A 183 -2.86 19.58 -5.59
N ARG A 184 -3.77 20.45 -5.16
CA ARG A 184 -3.91 20.86 -3.76
C ARG A 184 -4.54 19.71 -2.94
N LEU A 185 -3.88 19.38 -1.84
CA LEU A 185 -4.37 18.39 -0.87
C LEU A 185 -4.91 19.16 0.34
N SER A 186 -6.13 19.70 0.22
CA SER A 186 -6.81 20.29 1.37
C SER A 186 -7.03 19.20 2.42
N GLN A 187 -6.55 19.43 3.63
CA GLN A 187 -6.89 18.58 4.75
C GLN A 187 -8.35 18.83 5.12
N PHE A 188 -9.03 17.79 5.56
CA PHE A 188 -10.32 17.96 6.19
C PHE A 188 -10.10 18.70 7.51
N ASP A 189 -11.06 19.56 7.87
CA ASP A 189 -11.12 20.19 9.17
C ASP A 189 -10.94 19.13 10.27
N GLU A 190 -10.26 19.49 11.34
CA GLU A 190 -9.98 18.57 12.42
C GLU A 190 -11.29 17.97 12.91
N VAL A 191 -11.42 16.66 12.77
CA VAL A 191 -12.50 15.93 13.43
C VAL A 191 -12.32 16.14 14.93
N THR A 192 -13.22 16.87 15.54
CA THR A 192 -13.26 17.04 17.00
C THR A 192 -13.33 15.65 17.62
N LYS A 193 -12.23 15.24 18.26
CA LYS A 193 -12.18 13.95 18.93
C LYS A 193 -12.96 14.05 20.22
N GLU A 194 -13.87 13.13 20.42
CA GLU A 194 -14.50 12.95 21.72
C GLU A 194 -13.42 12.50 22.71
N ILE A 195 -13.33 13.22 23.84
CA ILE A 195 -12.41 12.94 24.93
C ILE A 195 -13.21 12.63 26.19
N LEU A 196 -12.70 11.72 27.01
CA LEU A 196 -13.32 11.41 28.29
C LEU A 196 -13.23 12.61 29.23
N THR A 197 -14.31 12.95 29.84
CA THR A 197 -14.38 13.95 30.92
C THR A 197 -13.78 13.36 32.21
N LEU A 198 -13.41 14.23 33.15
CA LEU A 198 -12.91 13.78 34.45
C LEU A 198 -13.93 12.88 35.18
N LYS A 199 -15.24 13.21 35.10
CA LYS A 199 -16.32 12.39 35.69
C LYS A 199 -16.38 10.98 35.08
N GLU A 200 -16.18 10.86 33.78
CA GLU A 200 -16.15 9.56 33.09
C GLU A 200 -14.92 8.75 33.46
N ILE A 201 -13.75 9.39 33.61
CA ILE A 201 -12.53 8.71 34.09
C ILE A 201 -12.72 8.23 35.52
N GLN A 202 -13.33 9.02 36.40
CA GLN A 202 -13.68 8.61 37.77
C GLN A 202 -14.65 7.43 37.78
N LYS A 203 -15.66 7.45 36.92
CA LYS A 203 -16.63 6.37 36.76
C LYS A 203 -15.95 5.09 36.30
N LEU A 204 -15.05 5.16 35.32
CA LEU A 204 -14.21 4.04 34.90
C LEU A 204 -13.36 3.52 36.06
N ALA A 205 -12.76 4.39 36.86
CA ALA A 205 -11.91 3.99 37.96
C ALA A 205 -12.63 3.15 39.00
N VAL A 206 -13.92 3.39 39.26
CA VAL A 206 -14.73 2.60 40.21
C VAL A 206 -15.39 1.35 39.58
N THR A 207 -15.58 1.36 38.25
CA THR A 207 -16.18 0.23 37.53
C THR A 207 -15.20 -0.94 37.46
N SER A 208 -15.69 -2.16 37.61
CA SER A 208 -14.90 -3.37 37.45
C SER A 208 -14.46 -3.53 36.01
N CYS A 209 -13.18 -3.85 35.80
CA CYS A 209 -12.60 -4.09 34.47
C CYS A 209 -12.25 -5.57 34.31
N PRO A 210 -12.51 -6.19 33.15
CA PRO A 210 -12.17 -7.61 32.92
C PRO A 210 -10.68 -7.94 33.07
N ASN A 211 -9.82 -6.93 33.06
CA ASN A 211 -8.37 -7.08 33.25
C ASN A 211 -7.80 -5.88 34.02
N ASN A 212 -7.30 -6.16 35.22
CA ASN A 212 -6.77 -5.14 36.12
C ASN A 212 -5.51 -4.45 35.59
N GLU A 213 -4.66 -5.17 34.85
CA GLU A 213 -3.46 -4.57 34.26
C GLU A 213 -3.81 -3.54 33.17
N VAL A 214 -4.82 -3.85 32.35
CA VAL A 214 -5.35 -2.91 31.35
C VAL A 214 -5.96 -1.70 32.03
N LYS A 215 -6.75 -1.88 33.08
CA LYS A 215 -7.32 -0.78 33.89
C LYS A 215 -6.22 0.11 34.45
N ARG A 216 -5.24 -0.49 35.10
CA ARG A 216 -4.10 0.19 35.74
C ARG A 216 -3.30 1.01 34.72
N ALA A 217 -2.94 0.41 33.58
CA ALA A 217 -2.22 1.06 32.49
C ALA A 217 -3.01 2.21 31.84
N PHE A 218 -4.33 2.01 31.65
CA PHE A 218 -5.18 3.05 31.07
C PHE A 218 -5.28 4.28 31.99
N LEU A 219 -5.54 4.06 33.28
CA LEU A 219 -5.62 5.15 34.24
C LEU A 219 -4.26 5.85 34.38
N PHE A 220 -3.15 5.09 34.40
CA PHE A 220 -1.81 5.69 34.37
C PHE A 220 -1.58 6.57 33.15
N SER A 221 -2.01 6.10 31.95
CA SER A 221 -1.95 6.91 30.73
C SER A 221 -2.74 8.23 30.88
N CYS A 222 -3.89 8.21 31.52
CA CYS A 222 -4.70 9.43 31.74
C CYS A 222 -3.98 10.44 32.63
N TYR A 223 -3.23 9.98 33.66
CA TYR A 223 -2.48 10.87 34.55
C TYR A 223 -1.18 11.40 33.96
N CYS A 224 -0.55 10.64 33.06
CA CYS A 224 0.77 10.98 32.52
C CYS A 224 0.75 11.53 31.09
N GLY A 225 -0.38 11.43 30.38
CA GLY A 225 -0.47 11.82 28.97
C GLY A 225 0.37 10.96 28.04
N LEU A 226 0.80 9.78 28.48
CA LEU A 226 1.64 8.90 27.68
C LEU A 226 0.83 8.20 26.57
N ARG A 227 1.49 7.99 25.43
CA ARG A 227 0.91 7.18 24.36
C ARG A 227 0.91 5.71 24.75
N TRP A 228 -0.07 4.97 24.26
CA TRP A 228 -0.18 3.53 24.50
C TRP A 228 1.12 2.77 24.20
N CYS A 229 1.81 3.07 23.10
CA CYS A 229 3.07 2.40 22.77
C CYS A 229 4.17 2.62 23.82
N ASP A 230 4.18 3.79 24.47
CA ASP A 230 5.17 4.13 25.50
C ASP A 230 4.81 3.42 26.82
N VAL A 231 3.52 3.38 27.18
CA VAL A 231 3.05 2.63 28.36
C VAL A 231 3.24 1.11 28.20
N TYR A 232 3.00 0.58 27.00
CA TYR A 232 3.14 -0.85 26.71
C TYR A 232 4.55 -1.39 26.92
N GLN A 233 5.57 -0.55 26.76
CA GLN A 233 6.98 -0.93 26.90
C GLN A 233 7.66 -0.32 28.14
N LEU A 234 6.89 0.33 29.01
CA LEU A 234 7.39 0.97 30.20
C LEU A 234 8.02 -0.06 31.13
N ARG A 235 9.24 0.21 31.60
CA ARG A 235 9.99 -0.63 32.53
C ARG A 235 10.22 0.08 33.83
N TYR A 236 10.46 -0.65 34.90
CA TYR A 236 10.77 -0.09 36.20
C TYR A 236 12.07 0.72 36.22
N LYS A 237 13.03 0.43 35.36
CA LYS A 237 14.25 1.24 35.21
C LYS A 237 14.00 2.66 34.73
N ASP A 238 12.91 2.89 34.04
CA ASP A 238 12.52 4.18 33.51
C ASP A 238 11.92 5.10 34.58
N VAL A 239 11.66 4.55 35.80
CA VAL A 239 11.02 5.24 36.93
C VAL A 239 12.03 5.48 38.07
N ASP A 240 12.24 6.74 38.39
CA ASP A 240 12.91 7.18 39.59
C ASP A 240 11.85 7.42 40.67
N PHE A 241 11.64 6.44 41.56
CA PHE A 241 10.65 6.53 42.63
C PHE A 241 10.96 7.59 43.67
N PRO A 242 12.24 7.72 44.19
CA PRO A 242 12.61 8.80 45.09
C PRO A 242 12.39 10.18 44.50
N ALA A 243 12.84 10.43 43.29
CA ALA A 243 12.66 11.70 42.61
C ALA A 243 11.23 11.88 42.03
N ARG A 244 10.38 10.87 42.10
CA ARG A 244 9.02 10.85 41.49
C ARG A 244 9.04 11.26 40.02
N ARG A 245 10.00 10.77 39.26
CA ARG A 245 10.21 11.15 37.87
C ARG A 245 10.27 9.93 36.97
N LEU A 246 9.63 10.07 35.80
CA LEU A 246 9.69 9.13 34.70
C LEU A 246 10.59 9.70 33.60
N THR A 247 11.48 8.88 33.07
CA THR A 247 12.33 9.23 31.92
C THR A 247 12.25 8.16 30.87
N ILE A 248 11.64 8.46 29.73
CA ILE A 248 11.45 7.50 28.63
C ILE A 248 11.91 8.08 27.30
N ILE A 249 12.27 7.20 26.37
CA ILE A 249 12.47 7.55 24.97
C ILE A 249 11.18 7.26 24.20
N GLN A 250 10.50 8.32 23.77
CA GLN A 250 9.22 8.20 23.05
C GLN A 250 9.41 7.48 21.70
N GLN A 251 8.79 6.31 21.52
CA GLN A 251 8.94 5.47 20.32
C GLN A 251 8.53 6.14 19.02
N LYS A 252 7.51 6.99 19.05
CA LYS A 252 7.00 7.65 17.85
C LYS A 252 7.95 8.71 17.30
N VAL A 253 8.82 9.26 18.15
CA VAL A 253 9.70 10.41 17.84
C VAL A 253 11.17 10.00 17.79
N GLN A 254 11.52 8.81 18.28
CA GLN A 254 12.88 8.29 18.44
C GLN A 254 13.76 8.41 17.18
N THR A 255 13.17 8.27 15.99
CA THR A 255 13.91 8.33 14.71
C THR A 255 14.02 9.73 14.11
N HIS A 256 13.41 10.76 14.71
CA HIS A 256 13.23 12.05 14.07
C HIS A 256 13.67 13.26 14.90
N SER A 257 14.07 13.08 16.18
CA SER A 257 14.42 14.21 17.04
C SER A 257 15.34 13.81 18.19
N LYS A 258 16.32 14.69 18.48
CA LYS A 258 17.12 14.63 19.72
C LYS A 258 16.26 14.82 20.98
N SER A 259 15.05 15.39 20.84
CA SER A 259 14.07 15.60 21.91
C SER A 259 13.12 14.40 22.13
N ALA A 260 13.51 13.19 21.71
CA ALA A 260 12.74 11.99 21.96
C ALA A 260 12.69 11.58 23.44
N ILE A 261 13.63 12.07 24.25
CA ILE A 261 13.64 11.84 25.69
C ILE A 261 12.57 12.73 26.35
N LEU A 262 11.67 12.08 27.07
CA LEU A 262 10.61 12.74 27.82
C LEU A 262 10.86 12.55 29.31
N HIS A 263 10.90 13.66 30.04
CA HIS A 263 10.94 13.68 31.50
C HIS A 263 9.57 14.11 32.03
N LEU A 264 8.96 13.31 32.89
CA LEU A 264 7.66 13.59 33.50
C LEU A 264 7.76 13.48 35.02
N ASN A 265 7.26 14.48 35.71
CA ASN A 265 7.05 14.38 37.15
C ASN A 265 5.76 13.60 37.41
N LEU A 266 5.83 12.61 38.30
CA LEU A 266 4.72 11.74 38.64
C LEU A 266 4.02 12.26 39.90
N ASN A 267 2.70 12.41 39.81
CA ASN A 267 1.89 12.69 41.00
C ASN A 267 1.70 11.42 41.83
N HIS A 268 1.16 11.58 43.03
CA HIS A 268 0.98 10.48 43.97
C HIS A 268 0.08 9.35 43.42
N THR A 269 -0.96 9.72 42.66
CA THR A 269 -1.87 8.74 42.04
C THR A 269 -1.20 7.93 40.96
N ALA A 270 -0.40 8.58 40.11
CA ALA A 270 0.39 7.89 39.09
C ALA A 270 1.40 6.92 39.71
N LEU A 271 2.09 7.32 40.79
CA LEU A 271 3.00 6.45 41.51
C LEU A 271 2.30 5.22 42.13
N LYS A 272 1.12 5.39 42.70
CA LYS A 272 0.32 4.25 43.22
C LYS A 272 -0.03 3.26 42.10
N LEU A 273 -0.32 3.73 40.90
CA LEU A 273 -0.65 2.90 39.74
C LEU A 273 0.56 2.13 39.21
N LEU A 274 1.78 2.61 39.43
CA LEU A 274 3.01 1.90 39.03
C LEU A 274 3.26 0.65 39.87
N GLN A 275 2.84 0.65 41.12
CA GLN A 275 3.17 -0.37 42.16
C GLN A 275 4.69 -0.41 42.42
N LYS A 276 5.09 -1.18 43.45
CA LYS A 276 6.51 -1.39 43.76
C LYS A 276 7.09 -2.45 42.82
N CYS A 277 8.32 -2.24 42.38
CA CYS A 277 9.09 -3.27 41.71
C CYS A 277 9.46 -4.37 42.71
N ASN A 278 8.95 -5.57 42.50
CA ASN A 278 9.26 -6.74 43.31
C ASN A 278 10.25 -7.69 42.60
N GLY A 279 10.71 -7.33 41.40
CA GLY A 279 11.61 -8.11 40.54
C GLY A 279 12.76 -7.27 40.00
N ASP A 280 13.14 -7.56 38.76
CA ASP A 280 14.21 -6.83 38.07
C ASP A 280 13.72 -5.45 37.61
N ARG A 281 14.60 -4.46 37.65
CA ARG A 281 14.33 -3.14 37.07
C ARG A 281 14.09 -3.18 35.56
N GLU A 282 14.52 -4.22 34.88
CA GLU A 282 14.23 -4.47 33.45
C GLU A 282 12.80 -5.01 33.21
N ASP A 283 12.08 -5.40 34.25
CA ASP A 283 10.72 -5.89 34.09
C ASP A 283 9.76 -4.80 33.63
N LEU A 284 8.75 -5.23 32.86
CA LEU A 284 7.66 -4.34 32.44
C LEU A 284 6.78 -3.94 33.64
N VAL A 285 6.44 -2.65 33.70
CA VAL A 285 5.53 -2.11 34.74
C VAL A 285 4.13 -2.67 34.61
N PHE A 286 3.69 -2.93 33.37
CA PHE A 286 2.35 -3.44 33.07
C PHE A 286 2.45 -4.71 32.21
N SER A 287 1.87 -5.80 32.69
CA SER A 287 1.74 -7.05 31.92
C SER A 287 0.50 -6.98 31.02
N LEU A 288 0.65 -6.38 29.84
CA LEU A 288 -0.46 -6.07 28.95
C LEU A 288 -0.63 -7.13 27.87
N PRO A 289 -1.87 -7.55 27.57
CA PRO A 289 -2.14 -8.44 26.45
C PRO A 289 -1.91 -7.73 25.11
N SER A 290 -2.08 -8.47 24.00
CA SER A 290 -1.96 -7.89 22.64
C SER A 290 -2.88 -6.68 22.48
N TYR A 291 -2.45 -5.72 21.62
CA TYR A 291 -3.19 -4.48 21.34
C TYR A 291 -4.66 -4.74 20.97
N SER A 292 -4.91 -5.71 20.09
CA SER A 292 -6.28 -6.03 19.65
C SER A 292 -7.15 -6.57 20.79
N TYR A 293 -6.57 -7.34 21.71
CA TYR A 293 -7.29 -7.85 22.88
C TYR A 293 -7.52 -6.74 23.90
N THR A 294 -6.54 -5.88 24.13
CA THR A 294 -6.69 -4.68 24.97
C THR A 294 -7.84 -3.79 24.51
N ILE A 295 -7.96 -3.51 23.22
CA ILE A 295 -9.06 -2.71 22.69
C ILE A 295 -10.42 -3.37 22.99
N ARG A 296 -10.53 -4.70 22.91
CA ARG A 296 -11.78 -5.39 23.25
C ARG A 296 -12.13 -5.25 24.73
N ILE A 297 -11.11 -5.37 25.61
CA ILE A 297 -11.29 -5.15 27.05
C ILE A 297 -11.76 -3.72 27.33
N LEU A 298 -11.08 -2.71 26.75
CA LEU A 298 -11.44 -1.30 26.95
C LEU A 298 -12.86 -1.01 26.48
N ARG A 299 -13.26 -1.50 25.30
CA ARG A 299 -14.64 -1.33 24.80
C ARG A 299 -15.67 -1.93 25.75
N LYS A 300 -15.46 -3.15 26.22
CA LYS A 300 -16.35 -3.78 27.18
C LYS A 300 -16.43 -2.96 28.46
N TRP A 301 -15.31 -2.55 29.01
CA TRP A 301 -15.24 -1.77 30.25
C TRP A 301 -15.93 -0.41 30.15
N VAL A 302 -15.82 0.28 29.01
CA VAL A 302 -16.55 1.55 28.73
C VAL A 302 -18.05 1.33 28.70
N ILE A 303 -18.51 0.22 28.07
CA ILE A 303 -19.94 -0.16 28.05
C ILE A 303 -20.43 -0.47 29.47
N ASP A 304 -19.67 -1.30 30.23
CA ASP A 304 -20.02 -1.69 31.60
C ASP A 304 -20.06 -0.46 32.53
N ALA A 305 -19.26 0.56 32.23
CA ALA A 305 -19.30 1.85 32.91
C ALA A 305 -20.44 2.78 32.42
N ASN A 306 -21.27 2.35 31.46
CA ASN A 306 -22.32 3.17 30.85
C ASN A 306 -21.81 4.57 30.41
N ILE A 307 -20.70 4.58 29.67
CA ILE A 307 -20.11 5.76 29.01
C ILE A 307 -20.38 5.63 27.52
N ARG A 308 -20.86 6.70 26.90
CA ARG A 308 -21.22 6.73 25.45
C ARG A 308 -20.04 7.07 24.60
#